data_2de764774ada9b316d228e5362473732
#
_entry.id   2de764774ada9b316d228e5362473732
#
_cell.length_a   1.000
_cell.length_b   1.000
_cell.length_c   1.000
_cell.angle_alpha   90.00
_cell.angle_beta   90.00
_cell.angle_gamma   90.00
#
_symmetry.space_group_name_H-M   'P 1'
#
loop_
_entity.id
_entity.type
_entity.pdbx_description
1 polymer ?
#
loop_
_entity_poly.entity_id
_entity_poly.type
_entity_poly.pdbx_seq_one_letter_code
_entity_poly.pdbx_strand_id
1 'polypeptide(L)'
;MNLTKKFFRVIAFVLFAVIALQLPVVALARELQPGITDNAISTTLSGDDAHILSEDATLRDEYTKHFVLSDGSMLAASYSVPVHYYKNDEWKDIDNTLVSENAKTGSDIRGFVNTESGVKYKFAQSSAEAALLEMTADGYSVSWELVADKNMVAASVTNPEEQNGNSDDDILNGNKNISSVKYINILNDTDIEYILRGNDVKENITVKSAKDNYTYSFRIRVSGAALVLKEDGSIDIVKGGETVKTIPAAFMTDAAGAYSADVETTLVTESDGVYMLTVTADKTWGNNAQF
;
A
#
# COMPACT_ATOMS: atom_id res chain seq x y z
N MET A 1 13.37 -30.90 7.27
CA MET A 1 12.06 -30.81 6.62
C MET A 1 11.15 -30.04 7.57
N ASN A 2 10.94 -28.76 7.27
CA ASN A 2 10.47 -27.74 8.23
C ASN A 2 8.94 -27.70 8.35
N LEU A 3 8.37 -28.46 9.28
CA LEU A 3 6.95 -28.39 9.66
C LEU A 3 6.62 -27.23 10.64
N THR A 4 7.61 -26.61 11.24
CA THR A 4 7.42 -25.60 12.30
C THR A 4 7.09 -24.19 11.80
N LYS A 5 7.47 -23.83 10.55
CA LYS A 5 7.21 -22.48 10.00
C LYS A 5 5.77 -22.26 9.50
N LYS A 6 5.03 -23.34 9.17
CA LYS A 6 3.62 -23.20 8.72
C LYS A 6 2.63 -23.00 9.88
N PHE A 7 2.96 -23.48 11.08
CA PHE A 7 2.06 -23.37 12.23
C PHE A 7 2.05 -21.97 12.88
N PHE A 8 3.17 -21.26 12.80
CA PHE A 8 3.29 -19.90 13.37
C PHE A 8 2.51 -18.85 12.57
N ARG A 9 2.38 -19.01 11.24
CA ARG A 9 1.62 -18.07 10.38
C ARG A 9 0.11 -18.13 10.61
N VAL A 10 -0.44 -19.28 10.96
CA VAL A 10 -1.88 -19.45 11.22
C VAL A 10 -2.28 -18.84 12.57
N ILE A 11 -1.42 -18.93 13.59
CA ILE A 11 -1.71 -18.40 14.94
C ILE A 11 -1.65 -16.86 14.95
N ALA A 12 -0.75 -16.24 14.21
CA ALA A 12 -0.66 -14.77 14.11
C ALA A 12 -1.90 -14.16 13.42
N PHE A 13 -2.45 -14.84 12.41
CA PHE A 13 -3.66 -14.38 11.71
C PHE A 13 -4.93 -14.45 12.57
N VAL A 14 -5.07 -15.49 13.39
CA VAL A 14 -6.23 -15.66 14.30
C VAL A 14 -6.16 -14.67 15.47
N LEU A 15 -4.96 -14.35 15.97
CA LEU A 15 -4.80 -13.38 17.07
C LEU A 15 -5.12 -11.95 16.62
N PHE A 16 -4.77 -11.59 15.37
CA PHE A 16 -5.08 -10.27 14.81
C PHE A 16 -6.58 -10.07 14.58
N ALA A 17 -7.30 -11.11 14.15
CA ALA A 17 -8.76 -11.05 13.97
C ALA A 17 -9.53 -10.90 15.32
N VAL A 18 -9.02 -11.46 16.41
CA VAL A 18 -9.67 -11.39 17.74
C VAL A 18 -9.41 -10.04 18.40
N ILE A 19 -8.24 -9.41 18.16
CA ILE A 19 -7.94 -8.07 18.69
C ILE A 19 -8.70 -6.98 17.92
N ALA A 20 -8.90 -7.15 16.61
CA ALA A 20 -9.67 -6.21 15.80
C ALA A 20 -11.17 -6.14 16.20
N LEU A 21 -11.71 -7.22 16.78
CA LEU A 21 -13.12 -7.29 17.24
C LEU A 21 -13.37 -6.62 18.60
N GLN A 22 -12.32 -6.19 19.31
CA GLN A 22 -12.44 -5.55 20.64
C GLN A 22 -12.06 -4.06 20.65
N LEU A 23 -11.62 -3.51 19.52
CA LEU A 23 -11.38 -2.06 19.41
C LEU A 23 -12.70 -1.33 19.09
N PRO A 24 -13.00 -0.21 19.77
CA PRO A 24 -14.19 0.57 19.43
C PRO A 24 -14.07 1.08 17.98
N VAL A 25 -15.21 1.10 17.28
CA VAL A 25 -15.35 1.52 15.86
C VAL A 25 -14.64 2.83 15.52
N VAL A 26 -14.41 3.70 16.51
CA VAL A 26 -13.66 4.96 16.40
C VAL A 26 -12.19 4.76 16.00
N ALA A 27 -11.56 3.64 16.37
CA ALA A 27 -10.16 3.36 15.98
C ALA A 27 -10.06 2.93 14.50
N LEU A 28 -11.07 2.21 13.99
CA LEU A 28 -11.13 1.79 12.59
C LEU A 28 -11.37 2.98 11.64
N ALA A 29 -12.20 3.95 12.07
CA ALA A 29 -12.47 5.17 11.29
C ALA A 29 -11.23 6.07 11.16
N ARG A 30 -10.31 6.02 12.14
CA ARG A 30 -9.07 6.81 12.12
C ARG A 30 -8.02 6.23 11.17
N GLU A 31 -8.07 4.93 10.89
CA GLU A 31 -7.18 4.26 9.92
C GLU A 31 -7.60 4.54 8.47
N LEU A 32 -8.83 5.02 8.24
CA LEU A 32 -9.40 5.34 6.92
C LEU A 32 -9.28 6.82 6.53
N GLN A 33 -8.80 7.69 7.42
CA GLN A 33 -8.60 9.11 7.07
C GLN A 33 -7.30 9.32 6.28
N PRO A 34 -7.29 10.16 5.24
CA PRO A 34 -6.09 10.49 4.48
C PRO A 34 -5.24 11.49 5.27
N GLY A 35 -4.55 11.00 6.28
CA GLY A 35 -3.52 11.70 7.02
C GLY A 35 -2.38 10.73 7.26
N ILE A 36 -1.26 10.99 6.62
CA ILE A 36 -0.03 10.18 6.71
C ILE A 36 0.60 10.43 8.09
N THR A 37 -0.03 9.97 9.14
CA THR A 37 0.59 10.01 10.47
C THR A 37 -0.01 8.91 11.30
N ASP A 38 0.65 7.76 11.40
CA ASP A 38 0.64 6.89 12.58
C ASP A 38 1.36 5.58 12.25
N ASN A 39 2.67 5.59 12.34
CA ASN A 39 3.48 4.39 12.15
C ASN A 39 3.94 3.73 13.44
N ALA A 40 3.92 4.41 14.58
CA ALA A 40 4.38 3.82 15.82
C ALA A 40 3.23 3.55 16.78
N ILE A 41 3.19 2.34 17.33
CA ILE A 41 2.43 2.07 18.55
C ILE A 41 3.20 2.76 19.66
N SER A 42 2.53 3.70 20.36
CA SER A 42 3.10 4.41 21.52
C SER A 42 3.65 3.40 22.53
N THR A 43 4.96 3.30 22.62
CA THR A 43 5.63 2.59 23.69
C THR A 43 5.97 3.59 24.78
N THR A 44 5.47 3.38 25.98
CA THR A 44 5.92 4.13 27.16
C THR A 44 7.33 3.62 27.49
N LEU A 45 8.34 4.45 27.26
CA LEU A 45 9.69 4.18 27.76
C LEU A 45 9.61 4.11 29.28
N SER A 46 10.06 3.01 29.86
CA SER A 46 10.02 2.75 31.29
C SER A 46 11.24 3.38 31.95
N GLY A 47 11.15 4.65 32.29
CA GLY A 47 12.17 5.40 33.01
C GLY A 47 12.36 6.80 32.43
N ASP A 48 12.31 7.84 33.25
CA ASP A 48 12.35 9.24 32.83
C ASP A 48 13.66 9.67 32.14
N ASP A 49 14.67 8.79 32.03
CA ASP A 49 16.02 9.15 31.54
C ASP A 49 16.59 8.19 30.47
N ALA A 50 15.90 7.09 30.09
CA ALA A 50 16.41 6.16 29.09
C ALA A 50 16.10 6.65 27.66
N HIS A 51 17.11 6.76 26.78
CA HIS A 51 16.99 7.18 25.40
C HIS A 51 17.63 6.18 24.44
N ILE A 52 17.22 6.19 23.17
CA ILE A 52 17.71 5.29 22.13
C ILE A 52 19.15 5.64 21.77
N LEU A 53 20.04 4.64 21.85
CA LEU A 53 21.44 4.76 21.42
C LEU A 53 21.64 4.27 19.98
N SER A 54 21.09 3.09 19.64
CA SER A 54 21.27 2.48 18.33
C SER A 54 20.22 1.40 18.08
N GLU A 55 19.98 1.07 16.82
CA GLU A 55 19.22 -0.12 16.41
C GLU A 55 20.12 -1.36 16.45
N ASP A 56 19.59 -2.49 16.94
CA ASP A 56 20.18 -3.81 16.78
C ASP A 56 19.60 -4.49 15.53
N ALA A 57 20.29 -4.34 14.40
CA ALA A 57 19.84 -4.89 13.12
C ALA A 57 19.81 -6.43 13.09
N THR A 58 20.45 -7.12 14.03
CA THR A 58 20.43 -8.61 14.09
C THR A 58 19.09 -9.16 14.56
N LEU A 59 18.29 -8.34 15.23
CA LEU A 59 16.96 -8.69 15.76
C LEU A 59 15.81 -8.20 14.87
N ARG A 60 16.11 -7.67 13.68
CA ARG A 60 15.09 -7.19 12.74
C ARG A 60 14.15 -8.31 12.30
N ASP A 61 12.87 -8.00 12.17
CA ASP A 61 11.89 -8.73 11.40
C ASP A 61 11.12 -7.78 10.46
N GLU A 62 10.11 -8.27 9.76
CA GLU A 62 9.37 -7.47 8.77
C GLU A 62 8.72 -6.21 9.39
N TYR A 63 8.28 -6.27 10.65
CA TYR A 63 7.47 -5.23 11.31
C TYR A 63 8.13 -4.63 12.54
N THR A 64 9.29 -5.13 13.01
CA THR A 64 9.84 -4.75 14.31
C THR A 64 11.28 -4.27 14.19
N LYS A 65 11.58 -3.13 14.80
CA LYS A 65 12.93 -2.64 15.09
C LYS A 65 13.24 -2.83 16.57
N HIS A 66 14.49 -3.20 16.85
CA HIS A 66 14.97 -3.35 18.22
C HIS A 66 16.07 -2.33 18.49
N PHE A 67 15.97 -1.63 19.61
CA PHE A 67 16.89 -0.56 19.96
C PHE A 67 17.56 -0.83 21.31
N VAL A 68 18.84 -0.50 21.40
CA VAL A 68 19.61 -0.48 22.65
C VAL A 68 19.40 0.89 23.31
N LEU A 69 19.02 0.90 24.57
CA LEU A 69 18.80 2.13 25.34
C LEU A 69 20.02 2.51 26.18
N SER A 70 20.06 3.77 26.63
CA SER A 70 21.17 4.36 27.40
C SER A 70 21.38 3.71 28.76
N ASP A 71 20.36 3.06 29.32
CA ASP A 71 20.43 2.30 30.59
C ASP A 71 20.83 0.82 30.39
N GLY A 72 21.11 0.41 29.14
CA GLY A 72 21.46 -0.97 28.77
C GLY A 72 20.26 -1.90 28.57
N SER A 73 19.03 -1.40 28.70
CA SER A 73 17.84 -2.15 28.36
C SER A 73 17.58 -2.15 26.83
N MET A 74 16.58 -2.94 26.38
CA MET A 74 16.18 -3.03 24.98
C MET A 74 14.75 -2.57 24.80
N LEU A 75 14.50 -1.84 23.71
CA LEU A 75 13.17 -1.46 23.23
C LEU A 75 12.86 -2.19 21.94
N ALA A 76 11.69 -2.88 21.85
CA ALA A 76 11.15 -3.40 20.61
C ALA A 76 9.99 -2.50 20.14
N ALA A 77 10.15 -1.86 18.99
CA ALA A 77 9.14 -1.04 18.35
C ALA A 77 8.49 -1.82 17.20
N SER A 78 7.21 -2.15 17.32
CA SER A 78 6.42 -2.80 16.28
C SER A 78 5.59 -1.79 15.52
N TYR A 79 5.55 -1.94 14.19
CA TYR A 79 4.87 -1.06 13.25
C TYR A 79 3.67 -1.75 12.60
N SER A 80 2.64 -1.00 12.28
CA SER A 80 1.43 -1.52 11.61
C SER A 80 1.66 -1.80 10.11
N VAL A 81 2.77 -1.30 9.56
CA VAL A 81 3.19 -1.46 8.16
C VAL A 81 4.60 -2.03 8.15
N PRO A 82 4.93 -2.93 7.21
CA PRO A 82 6.30 -3.42 7.07
C PRO A 82 7.31 -2.29 7.01
N VAL A 83 8.36 -2.38 7.83
CA VAL A 83 9.49 -1.44 7.84
C VAL A 83 10.74 -2.05 7.23
N HIS A 84 10.77 -3.38 7.10
CA HIS A 84 11.87 -4.11 6.49
C HIS A 84 11.37 -5.07 5.41
N TYR A 85 12.26 -5.43 4.49
CA TYR A 85 12.08 -6.51 3.53
C TYR A 85 13.33 -7.42 3.54
N TYR A 86 13.14 -8.70 3.24
CA TYR A 86 14.22 -9.69 3.29
C TYR A 86 14.84 -9.88 1.92
N LYS A 87 16.17 -9.69 1.82
CA LYS A 87 16.91 -9.85 0.56
C LYS A 87 18.37 -10.23 0.85
N ASN A 88 18.88 -11.24 0.12
CA ASN A 88 20.25 -11.71 0.25
C ASN A 88 20.62 -12.11 1.69
N ASP A 89 19.70 -12.86 2.34
CA ASP A 89 19.83 -13.38 3.70
C ASP A 89 19.91 -12.31 4.81
N GLU A 90 19.46 -11.09 4.53
CA GLU A 90 19.41 -10.00 5.52
C GLU A 90 18.10 -9.18 5.42
N TRP A 91 17.69 -8.59 6.55
CA TRP A 91 16.62 -7.60 6.61
C TRP A 91 17.17 -6.22 6.26
N LYS A 92 16.50 -5.53 5.33
CA LYS A 92 16.82 -4.17 4.87
C LYS A 92 15.67 -3.24 5.16
N ASP A 93 15.97 -1.98 5.43
CA ASP A 93 14.95 -0.95 5.58
C ASP A 93 14.20 -0.74 4.27
N ILE A 94 12.89 -0.55 4.36
CA ILE A 94 12.06 -0.08 3.26
C ILE A 94 12.21 1.44 3.16
N ASP A 95 12.57 1.91 1.98
CA ASP A 95 12.56 3.33 1.61
C ASP A 95 11.65 3.52 0.39
N ASN A 96 10.42 3.94 0.64
CA ASN A 96 9.42 4.27 -0.37
C ASN A 96 9.50 5.72 -0.83
N THR A 97 10.55 6.46 -0.49
CA THR A 97 10.78 7.79 -1.06
C THR A 97 10.74 7.71 -2.57
N LEU A 98 9.85 8.48 -3.18
CA LEU A 98 9.65 8.51 -4.63
C LEU A 98 10.59 9.51 -5.27
N VAL A 99 11.44 9.03 -6.16
CA VAL A 99 12.40 9.83 -6.93
C VAL A 99 12.06 9.81 -8.40
N SER A 100 12.31 10.92 -9.10
CA SER A 100 12.11 10.97 -10.56
C SER A 100 13.09 10.04 -11.27
N GLU A 101 12.59 9.15 -12.10
CA GLU A 101 13.40 8.33 -12.98
C GLU A 101 13.63 9.08 -14.31
N ASN A 102 14.90 9.39 -14.61
CA ASN A 102 15.26 9.91 -15.90
C ASN A 102 15.16 8.81 -16.97
N ALA A 103 14.60 9.11 -18.14
CA ALA A 103 14.29 8.21 -19.26
C ALA A 103 15.49 7.41 -19.86
N LYS A 104 16.58 7.19 -19.13
CA LYS A 104 17.78 6.46 -19.59
C LYS A 104 17.72 4.95 -19.37
N THR A 105 16.71 4.42 -18.70
CA THR A 105 16.62 3.01 -18.28
C THR A 105 15.79 2.12 -19.20
N GLY A 106 15.39 2.60 -20.40
CA GLY A 106 14.65 1.78 -21.38
C GLY A 106 13.20 1.47 -21.01
N SER A 107 12.64 2.16 -20.00
CA SER A 107 11.21 2.13 -19.69
C SER A 107 10.47 3.16 -20.51
N ASP A 108 9.31 2.80 -21.07
CA ASP A 108 8.47 3.66 -21.89
C ASP A 108 7.72 4.73 -21.05
N ILE A 109 7.74 4.61 -19.73
CA ILE A 109 7.05 5.53 -18.81
C ILE A 109 8.05 6.45 -18.13
N ARG A 110 7.86 7.75 -18.28
CA ARG A 110 8.51 8.74 -17.41
C ARG A 110 7.76 8.79 -16.09
N GLY A 111 8.45 8.61 -14.97
CA GLY A 111 7.74 8.44 -13.72
C GLY A 111 8.56 8.65 -12.48
N PHE A 112 7.91 8.36 -11.37
CA PHE A 112 8.49 8.31 -10.04
C PHE A 112 8.67 6.86 -9.62
N VAL A 113 9.80 6.51 -9.02
CA VAL A 113 10.11 5.15 -8.53
C VAL A 113 10.44 5.20 -7.06
N ASN A 114 10.06 4.16 -6.30
CA ASN A 114 10.50 4.02 -4.92
C ASN A 114 11.99 3.66 -4.84
N THR A 115 12.65 4.15 -3.81
CA THR A 115 14.11 4.04 -3.65
C THR A 115 14.54 2.62 -3.35
N GLU A 116 14.00 2.00 -2.28
CA GLU A 116 14.42 0.66 -1.86
C GLU A 116 13.25 -0.09 -1.19
N SER A 117 12.89 -1.26 -1.73
CA SER A 117 11.91 -2.17 -1.12
C SER A 117 11.96 -3.55 -1.77
N GLY A 118 11.23 -4.52 -1.22
CA GLY A 118 11.03 -5.84 -1.83
C GLY A 118 10.25 -5.81 -3.14
N VAL A 119 9.50 -4.73 -3.39
CA VAL A 119 8.69 -4.53 -4.61
C VAL A 119 9.06 -3.20 -5.24
N LYS A 120 9.40 -3.21 -6.52
CA LYS A 120 9.66 -1.99 -7.29
C LYS A 120 8.36 -1.45 -7.83
N TYR A 121 8.03 -0.21 -7.45
CA TYR A 121 6.88 0.53 -7.95
C TYR A 121 7.33 1.69 -8.83
N LYS A 122 6.59 1.92 -9.91
CA LYS A 122 6.78 3.06 -10.81
C LYS A 122 5.43 3.71 -11.09
N PHE A 123 5.35 5.01 -10.92
CA PHE A 123 4.15 5.82 -11.15
C PHE A 123 4.40 6.81 -12.28
N ALA A 124 3.43 6.99 -13.16
CA ALA A 124 3.52 7.94 -14.25
C ALA A 124 3.65 9.39 -13.75
N GLN A 125 4.44 10.22 -14.44
CA GLN A 125 4.50 11.67 -14.14
C GLN A 125 3.21 12.39 -14.53
N SER A 126 2.43 11.81 -15.44
CA SER A 126 1.20 12.39 -15.95
C SER A 126 0.23 11.28 -16.34
N SER A 127 -1.06 11.57 -16.23
CA SER A 127 -2.13 10.71 -16.73
C SER A 127 -2.14 10.53 -18.25
N ALA A 128 -1.30 11.27 -19.00
CA ALA A 128 -1.10 11.08 -20.44
C ALA A 128 -0.41 9.75 -20.77
N GLU A 129 0.35 9.20 -19.82
CA GLU A 129 0.97 7.86 -19.97
C GLU A 129 -0.10 6.77 -20.03
N ALA A 130 0.21 5.66 -20.72
CA ALA A 130 -0.72 4.54 -20.85
C ALA A 130 -1.01 3.92 -19.47
N ALA A 131 0.01 3.49 -18.75
CA ALA A 131 -0.14 2.96 -17.40
C ALA A 131 0.13 4.07 -16.36
N LEU A 132 -0.68 4.10 -15.28
CA LEU A 132 -0.48 5.00 -14.14
C LEU A 132 0.46 4.39 -13.10
N LEU A 133 0.48 3.06 -13.02
CA LEU A 133 1.27 2.29 -12.05
C LEU A 133 1.88 1.08 -12.75
N GLU A 134 3.14 0.80 -12.45
CA GLU A 134 3.82 -0.48 -12.71
C GLU A 134 4.40 -1.02 -11.41
N MET A 135 4.24 -2.32 -11.19
CA MET A 135 4.82 -3.08 -10.09
C MET A 135 5.72 -4.19 -10.65
N THR A 136 6.90 -4.36 -10.08
CA THR A 136 7.81 -5.46 -10.42
C THR A 136 8.33 -6.12 -9.15
N ALA A 137 8.20 -7.43 -9.06
CA ALA A 137 8.70 -8.24 -7.95
C ALA A 137 9.01 -9.65 -8.42
N ASP A 138 10.09 -10.26 -7.92
CA ASP A 138 10.40 -11.69 -8.02
C ASP A 138 10.14 -12.35 -9.39
N GLY A 139 10.50 -11.63 -10.48
CA GLY A 139 10.37 -12.14 -11.85
C GLY A 139 8.95 -12.11 -12.42
N TYR A 140 8.06 -11.28 -11.88
CA TYR A 140 6.80 -10.91 -12.50
C TYR A 140 6.60 -9.39 -12.46
N SER A 141 5.76 -8.89 -13.36
CA SER A 141 5.37 -7.48 -13.37
C SER A 141 3.88 -7.33 -13.66
N VAL A 142 3.32 -6.24 -13.14
CA VAL A 142 1.92 -5.86 -13.35
C VAL A 142 1.86 -4.38 -13.65
N SER A 143 1.15 -3.98 -14.70
CA SER A 143 0.89 -2.57 -15.01
C SER A 143 -0.61 -2.25 -15.01
N TRP A 144 -0.95 -1.05 -14.58
CA TRP A 144 -2.31 -0.53 -14.38
C TRP A 144 -2.58 0.65 -15.30
N GLU A 145 -3.51 0.50 -16.23
CA GLU A 145 -3.97 1.54 -17.15
C GLU A 145 -5.43 1.88 -16.87
N LEU A 146 -5.74 3.11 -16.49
CA LEU A 146 -7.13 3.58 -16.41
C LEU A 146 -7.71 3.72 -17.81
N VAL A 147 -8.78 2.97 -18.10
CA VAL A 147 -9.49 2.97 -19.40
C VAL A 147 -10.67 3.91 -19.31
N ALA A 148 -10.46 5.18 -19.62
CA ALA A 148 -11.48 6.22 -19.60
C ALA A 148 -11.05 7.40 -20.49
N ASP A 149 -11.99 8.27 -20.79
CA ASP A 149 -11.69 9.62 -21.32
C ASP A 149 -11.18 10.48 -20.15
N LYS A 150 -9.88 10.38 -19.91
CA LYS A 150 -9.21 10.98 -18.75
C LYS A 150 -8.63 12.36 -19.08
N ASN A 151 -8.72 13.26 -18.10
CA ASN A 151 -8.03 14.54 -18.18
C ASN A 151 -6.51 14.32 -18.12
N MET A 152 -5.77 15.16 -18.86
CA MET A 152 -4.32 15.16 -18.79
C MET A 152 -3.87 15.99 -17.58
N VAL A 153 -3.47 15.29 -16.52
CA VAL A 153 -3.04 15.90 -15.26
C VAL A 153 -1.66 15.39 -14.86
N ALA A 154 -0.87 16.28 -14.24
CA ALA A 154 0.41 15.90 -13.65
C ALA A 154 0.19 15.16 -12.33
N ALA A 155 1.09 14.24 -12.01
CA ALA A 155 1.12 13.57 -10.72
C ALA A 155 1.62 14.54 -9.62
N SER A 156 0.95 14.50 -8.47
CA SER A 156 1.43 15.10 -7.22
C SER A 156 2.02 14.02 -6.34
N VAL A 157 3.26 14.20 -5.90
CA VAL A 157 3.99 13.23 -5.06
C VAL A 157 4.06 13.75 -3.64
N THR A 158 3.76 12.86 -2.67
CA THR A 158 4.03 13.10 -1.25
C THR A 158 5.01 12.04 -0.77
N ASN A 159 6.16 12.47 -0.31
CA ASN A 159 7.20 11.63 0.26
C ASN A 159 7.14 11.67 1.79
N PRO A 160 7.76 10.69 2.49
CA PRO A 160 7.97 10.76 3.93
C PRO A 160 8.68 12.08 4.31
N GLU A 161 8.28 12.68 5.41
CA GLU A 161 9.00 13.82 5.94
C GLU A 161 10.40 13.39 6.40
N GLU A 162 11.41 14.19 6.05
CA GLU A 162 12.75 13.96 6.60
C GLU A 162 12.76 14.36 8.07
N GLN A 163 12.93 13.35 8.93
CA GLN A 163 13.16 13.59 10.36
C GLN A 163 14.61 14.06 10.53
N ASN A 164 14.80 15.34 10.82
CA ASN A 164 16.12 15.94 11.00
C ASN A 164 16.56 15.97 12.48
N GLY A 165 15.78 15.35 13.37
CA GLY A 165 16.03 15.28 14.81
C GLY A 165 16.75 13.98 15.22
N ASN A 166 17.34 14.02 16.41
CA ASN A 166 17.92 12.86 17.09
C ASN A 166 17.12 12.50 18.34
N SER A 167 15.88 12.93 18.43
CA SER A 167 15.01 12.51 19.54
C SER A 167 14.56 11.06 19.33
N ASP A 168 14.20 10.37 20.41
CA ASP A 168 13.67 9.02 20.32
C ASP A 168 12.41 8.97 19.46
N ASP A 169 11.57 10.01 19.51
CA ASP A 169 10.39 10.13 18.63
C ASP A 169 10.77 10.23 17.15
N ASP A 170 11.82 10.99 16.79
CA ASP A 170 12.31 11.09 15.43
C ASP A 170 12.84 9.74 14.94
N ILE A 171 13.57 9.01 15.79
CA ILE A 171 14.10 7.68 15.46
C ILE A 171 12.97 6.67 15.26
N LEU A 172 11.98 6.65 16.15
CA LEU A 172 10.85 5.73 16.09
C LEU A 172 9.91 6.01 14.90
N ASN A 173 9.71 7.29 14.56
CA ASN A 173 8.80 7.71 13.50
C ASN A 173 9.51 8.00 12.16
N GLY A 174 10.84 7.91 12.09
CA GLY A 174 11.65 8.22 10.91
C GLY A 174 11.60 7.17 9.79
N ASN A 175 10.62 6.26 9.79
CA ASN A 175 10.52 5.25 8.74
C ASN A 175 10.06 5.86 7.42
N LYS A 176 10.75 5.52 6.34
CA LYS A 176 10.45 5.99 4.97
C LYS A 176 9.58 5.00 4.19
N ASN A 177 8.68 4.28 4.86
CA ASN A 177 7.91 3.19 4.29
C ASN A 177 6.54 3.59 3.73
N ILE A 178 6.16 4.88 3.77
CA ILE A 178 4.90 5.39 3.22
C ILE A 178 5.17 6.58 2.30
N SER A 179 4.59 6.54 1.09
CA SER A 179 4.57 7.65 0.12
C SER A 179 3.28 7.62 -0.67
N SER A 180 2.92 8.71 -1.36
CA SER A 180 1.79 8.67 -2.28
C SER A 180 2.02 9.42 -3.59
N VAL A 181 1.25 9.00 -4.60
CA VAL A 181 1.13 9.68 -5.89
C VAL A 181 -0.33 9.91 -6.17
N LYS A 182 -0.71 11.16 -6.43
CA LYS A 182 -2.10 11.57 -6.66
C LYS A 182 -2.28 12.27 -8.00
N TYR A 183 -3.30 11.85 -8.74
CA TYR A 183 -3.75 12.45 -10.00
C TYR A 183 -5.07 13.18 -9.72
N ILE A 184 -4.99 14.49 -9.50
CA ILE A 184 -6.14 15.32 -9.10
C ILE A 184 -7.02 15.62 -10.31
N ASN A 185 -8.33 15.35 -10.19
CA ASN A 185 -9.32 15.52 -11.28
C ASN A 185 -8.92 14.76 -12.56
N ILE A 186 -8.35 13.57 -12.43
CA ILE A 186 -8.05 12.71 -13.58
C ILE A 186 -9.32 12.36 -14.39
N LEU A 187 -10.47 12.25 -13.72
CA LEU A 187 -11.81 12.28 -14.31
C LEU A 187 -12.56 13.45 -13.69
N ASN A 188 -13.71 13.85 -14.28
CA ASN A 188 -14.52 14.90 -13.71
C ASN A 188 -14.85 14.63 -12.25
N ASP A 189 -14.53 15.57 -11.36
CA ASP A 189 -14.71 15.46 -9.89
C ASP A 189 -14.24 14.13 -9.30
N THR A 190 -13.14 13.60 -9.82
CA THR A 190 -12.59 12.31 -9.36
C THR A 190 -11.07 12.35 -9.36
N ASP A 191 -10.48 12.01 -8.22
CA ASP A 191 -9.03 11.82 -8.08
C ASP A 191 -8.71 10.33 -8.04
N ILE A 192 -7.51 9.95 -8.49
CA ILE A 192 -6.91 8.65 -8.21
C ILE A 192 -5.63 8.89 -7.42
N GLU A 193 -5.48 8.16 -6.32
CA GLU A 193 -4.30 8.20 -5.47
C GLU A 193 -3.79 6.80 -5.20
N TYR A 194 -2.49 6.61 -5.39
CA TYR A 194 -1.75 5.41 -5.01
C TYR A 194 -0.92 5.70 -3.78
N ILE A 195 -1.08 4.90 -2.73
CA ILE A 195 -0.35 5.03 -1.46
C ILE A 195 0.51 3.79 -1.29
N LEU A 196 1.84 3.97 -1.29
CA LEU A 196 2.77 2.92 -0.90
C LEU A 196 2.76 2.78 0.62
N ARG A 197 2.66 1.53 1.09
CA ARG A 197 2.73 1.16 2.50
C ARG A 197 3.55 -0.11 2.66
N GLY A 198 4.81 0.03 3.07
CA GLY A 198 5.74 -1.10 3.10
C GLY A 198 5.96 -1.69 1.70
N ASN A 199 5.66 -2.97 1.54
CA ASN A 199 5.75 -3.70 0.27
C ASN A 199 4.42 -3.71 -0.52
N ASP A 200 3.42 -2.89 -0.12
CA ASP A 200 2.09 -2.86 -0.74
C ASP A 200 1.76 -1.48 -1.31
N VAL A 201 0.81 -1.48 -2.24
CA VAL A 201 0.21 -0.26 -2.78
C VAL A 201 -1.30 -0.33 -2.59
N LYS A 202 -1.88 0.76 -2.09
CA LYS A 202 -3.32 0.97 -2.00
C LYS A 202 -3.73 1.97 -3.07
N GLU A 203 -4.79 1.66 -3.84
CA GLU A 203 -5.44 2.60 -4.75
C GLU A 203 -6.69 3.19 -4.08
N ASN A 204 -6.81 4.51 -4.11
CA ASN A 204 -8.01 5.23 -3.70
C ASN A 204 -8.58 5.97 -4.91
N ILE A 205 -9.88 5.79 -5.18
CA ILE A 205 -10.65 6.58 -6.14
C ILE A 205 -11.54 7.52 -5.31
N THR A 206 -11.19 8.80 -5.26
CA THR A 206 -11.93 9.80 -4.49
C THR A 206 -12.91 10.53 -5.40
N VAL A 207 -14.20 10.31 -5.17
CA VAL A 207 -15.30 10.98 -5.88
C VAL A 207 -15.74 12.19 -5.07
N LYS A 208 -15.84 13.37 -5.69
CA LYS A 208 -16.11 14.66 -5.02
C LYS A 208 -17.55 15.14 -5.17
N SER A 209 -18.35 14.47 -5.97
CA SER A 209 -19.74 14.79 -6.22
C SER A 209 -20.51 13.55 -6.67
N ALA A 210 -21.82 13.54 -6.48
CA ALA A 210 -22.67 12.45 -6.94
C ALA A 210 -22.54 12.24 -8.46
N LYS A 211 -22.58 10.98 -8.90
CA LYS A 211 -22.40 10.55 -10.29
C LYS A 211 -23.61 9.77 -10.81
N ASP A 212 -23.76 9.78 -12.12
CA ASP A 212 -24.70 8.88 -12.80
C ASP A 212 -24.21 7.44 -12.84
N ASN A 213 -22.87 7.24 -12.76
CA ASN A 213 -22.22 5.96 -12.81
C ASN A 213 -20.95 5.98 -11.97
N TYR A 214 -20.71 4.90 -11.22
CA TYR A 214 -19.50 4.66 -10.40
C TYR A 214 -18.71 3.45 -10.89
N THR A 215 -18.62 3.29 -12.21
CA THR A 215 -17.87 2.20 -12.85
C THR A 215 -16.50 2.71 -13.30
N TYR A 216 -15.46 1.99 -12.90
CA TYR A 216 -14.07 2.26 -13.26
C TYR A 216 -13.47 1.01 -13.91
N SER A 217 -12.85 1.19 -15.07
CA SER A 217 -12.24 0.10 -15.82
C SER A 217 -10.73 0.31 -15.93
N PHE A 218 -10.01 -0.77 -15.69
CA PHE A 218 -8.56 -0.81 -15.77
C PHE A 218 -8.10 -1.93 -16.69
N ARG A 219 -7.23 -1.62 -17.63
CA ARG A 219 -6.49 -2.64 -18.36
C ARG A 219 -5.25 -2.98 -17.58
N ILE A 220 -5.16 -4.24 -17.16
CA ILE A 220 -4.03 -4.76 -16.41
C ILE A 220 -3.21 -5.65 -17.31
N ARG A 221 -1.91 -5.36 -17.42
CA ARG A 221 -0.96 -6.23 -18.14
C ARG A 221 -0.08 -6.91 -17.13
N VAL A 222 0.05 -8.23 -17.26
CA VAL A 222 0.82 -9.08 -16.35
C VAL A 222 1.84 -9.88 -17.16
N SER A 223 3.07 -9.89 -16.69
CA SER A 223 4.14 -10.72 -17.22
C SER A 223 4.71 -11.60 -16.12
N GLY A 224 4.92 -12.89 -16.41
CA GLY A 224 5.48 -13.86 -15.46
C GLY A 224 4.52 -14.36 -14.38
N ALA A 225 3.24 -13.95 -14.43
CA ALA A 225 2.18 -14.38 -13.53
C ALA A 225 0.81 -14.32 -14.22
N ALA A 226 -0.27 -14.72 -13.55
CA ALA A 226 -1.65 -14.60 -14.01
C ALA A 226 -2.53 -13.99 -12.91
N LEU A 227 -3.67 -13.42 -13.30
CA LEU A 227 -4.69 -12.94 -12.37
C LEU A 227 -5.85 -13.94 -12.26
N VAL A 228 -6.32 -14.15 -11.05
CA VAL A 228 -7.46 -15.03 -10.76
C VAL A 228 -8.45 -14.31 -9.87
N LEU A 229 -9.64 -13.97 -10.39
CA LEU A 229 -10.74 -13.40 -9.61
C LEU A 229 -11.35 -14.48 -8.72
N LYS A 230 -11.55 -14.15 -7.44
CA LYS A 230 -12.16 -15.03 -6.42
C LYS A 230 -13.64 -14.68 -6.24
N GLU A 231 -14.38 -15.60 -5.61
CA GLU A 231 -15.81 -15.41 -5.31
C GLU A 231 -16.10 -14.23 -4.37
N ASP A 232 -15.15 -13.87 -3.50
CA ASP A 232 -15.25 -12.72 -2.60
C ASP A 232 -14.91 -11.37 -3.25
N GLY A 233 -14.60 -11.36 -4.56
CA GLY A 233 -14.21 -10.16 -5.29
C GLY A 233 -12.72 -9.80 -5.18
N SER A 234 -11.92 -10.54 -4.43
CA SER A 234 -10.48 -10.39 -4.40
C SER A 234 -9.83 -10.99 -5.65
N ILE A 235 -8.60 -10.56 -5.98
CA ILE A 235 -7.86 -11.05 -7.15
C ILE A 235 -6.50 -11.55 -6.69
N ASP A 236 -6.22 -12.83 -6.93
CA ASP A 236 -4.91 -13.42 -6.72
C ASP A 236 -3.99 -13.18 -7.90
N ILE A 237 -2.74 -12.79 -7.62
CA ILE A 237 -1.62 -12.84 -8.55
C ILE A 237 -0.95 -14.19 -8.36
N VAL A 238 -1.04 -15.05 -9.39
CA VAL A 238 -0.59 -16.44 -9.33
C VAL A 238 0.64 -16.63 -10.21
N LYS A 239 1.74 -17.10 -9.62
CA LYS A 239 2.98 -17.42 -10.30
C LYS A 239 3.37 -18.85 -10.04
N GLY A 240 3.60 -19.64 -11.09
CA GLY A 240 3.97 -21.06 -10.96
C GLY A 240 2.93 -21.92 -10.22
N GLY A 241 1.66 -21.51 -10.21
CA GLY A 241 0.57 -22.20 -9.50
C GLY A 241 0.41 -21.78 -8.03
N GLU A 242 1.21 -20.86 -7.52
CA GLU A 242 1.13 -20.34 -6.15
C GLU A 242 0.67 -18.88 -6.14
N THR A 243 -0.19 -18.50 -5.19
CA THR A 243 -0.56 -17.10 -4.95
C THR A 243 0.62 -16.37 -4.33
N VAL A 244 1.17 -15.40 -5.06
CA VAL A 244 2.31 -14.57 -4.61
C VAL A 244 1.88 -13.25 -4.00
N LYS A 245 0.71 -12.74 -4.39
CA LYS A 245 0.07 -11.54 -3.84
C LYS A 245 -1.43 -11.59 -4.06
N THR A 246 -2.20 -10.93 -3.20
CA THR A 246 -3.66 -10.79 -3.35
C THR A 246 -4.02 -9.31 -3.34
N ILE A 247 -4.84 -8.90 -4.30
CA ILE A 247 -5.53 -7.61 -4.31
C ILE A 247 -6.85 -7.84 -3.57
N PRO A 248 -7.07 -7.23 -2.40
CA PRO A 248 -8.31 -7.40 -1.65
C PRO A 248 -9.54 -6.93 -2.45
N ALA A 249 -10.71 -7.44 -2.08
CA ALA A 249 -11.97 -6.95 -2.61
C ALA A 249 -12.13 -5.45 -2.37
N ALA A 250 -12.64 -4.73 -3.35
CA ALA A 250 -12.89 -3.30 -3.24
C ALA A 250 -14.02 -2.99 -2.26
N PHE A 251 -13.97 -1.82 -1.65
CA PHE A 251 -15.01 -1.31 -0.75
C PHE A 251 -15.15 0.21 -0.89
N MET A 252 -16.21 0.77 -0.34
CA MET A 252 -16.49 2.21 -0.33
C MET A 252 -16.50 2.75 1.10
N THR A 253 -16.03 3.99 1.25
CA THR A 253 -16.24 4.81 2.46
C THR A 253 -16.64 6.21 2.05
N ASP A 254 -17.41 6.92 2.89
CA ASP A 254 -17.74 8.33 2.68
C ASP A 254 -17.02 9.26 3.66
N ALA A 255 -17.19 10.56 3.51
CA ALA A 255 -16.55 11.56 4.36
C ALA A 255 -17.00 11.50 5.83
N ALA A 256 -18.17 10.89 6.13
CA ALA A 256 -18.63 10.63 7.49
C ALA A 256 -18.12 9.31 8.08
N GLY A 257 -17.37 8.51 7.29
CA GLY A 257 -16.86 7.21 7.70
C GLY A 257 -17.89 6.07 7.55
N ALA A 258 -18.99 6.27 6.83
CA ALA A 258 -19.87 5.17 6.49
C ALA A 258 -19.17 4.21 5.52
N TYR A 259 -19.42 2.91 5.65
CA TYR A 259 -18.78 1.83 4.92
C TYR A 259 -19.77 1.00 4.12
N SER A 260 -19.37 0.55 2.92
CA SER A 260 -20.10 -0.47 2.15
C SER A 260 -19.12 -1.34 1.36
N ALA A 261 -19.40 -2.64 1.32
CA ALA A 261 -18.73 -3.63 0.47
C ALA A 261 -19.54 -3.92 -0.82
N ASP A 262 -20.59 -3.17 -1.12
CA ASP A 262 -21.43 -3.36 -2.30
C ASP A 262 -20.71 -2.82 -3.56
N VAL A 263 -19.65 -3.54 -3.94
CA VAL A 263 -18.83 -3.28 -5.11
C VAL A 263 -18.73 -4.54 -5.94
N GLU A 264 -19.25 -4.47 -7.15
CA GLU A 264 -19.11 -5.55 -8.13
C GLU A 264 -17.74 -5.48 -8.80
N THR A 265 -17.02 -6.58 -8.83
CA THR A 265 -15.72 -6.72 -9.51
C THR A 265 -15.83 -7.76 -10.60
N THR A 266 -15.42 -7.40 -11.82
CA THR A 266 -15.31 -8.34 -12.95
C THR A 266 -13.91 -8.31 -13.53
N LEU A 267 -13.41 -9.47 -13.97
CA LEU A 267 -12.09 -9.62 -14.58
C LEU A 267 -12.24 -10.44 -15.87
N VAL A 268 -12.00 -9.82 -17.01
CA VAL A 268 -12.11 -10.44 -18.33
C VAL A 268 -10.72 -10.52 -18.97
N THR A 269 -10.31 -11.70 -19.41
CA THR A 269 -9.06 -11.87 -20.17
C THR A 269 -9.27 -11.36 -21.59
N GLU A 270 -8.54 -10.32 -22.00
CA GLU A 270 -8.55 -9.79 -23.38
C GLU A 270 -7.59 -10.56 -24.30
N SER A 271 -6.43 -10.92 -23.76
CA SER A 271 -5.40 -11.75 -24.42
C SER A 271 -4.46 -12.34 -23.38
N ASP A 272 -3.46 -13.10 -23.78
CA ASP A 272 -2.46 -13.65 -22.84
C ASP A 272 -1.76 -12.53 -22.06
N GLY A 273 -1.83 -12.61 -20.74
CA GLY A 273 -1.30 -11.60 -19.83
C GLY A 273 -2.00 -10.24 -19.83
N VAL A 274 -3.14 -10.08 -20.54
CA VAL A 274 -3.90 -8.81 -20.58
C VAL A 274 -5.33 -9.02 -20.10
N TYR A 275 -5.72 -8.26 -19.11
CA TYR A 275 -7.01 -8.35 -18.44
C TYR A 275 -7.72 -7.01 -18.40
N MET A 276 -9.03 -7.02 -18.54
CA MET A 276 -9.90 -5.89 -18.25
C MET A 276 -10.52 -6.12 -16.87
N LEU A 277 -10.11 -5.34 -15.89
CA LEU A 277 -10.72 -5.25 -14.57
C LEU A 277 -11.77 -4.15 -14.61
N THR A 278 -12.99 -4.45 -14.17
CA THR A 278 -14.03 -3.43 -13.99
C THR A 278 -14.54 -3.52 -12.56
N VAL A 279 -14.58 -2.36 -11.90
CA VAL A 279 -15.07 -2.18 -10.53
C VAL A 279 -16.27 -1.25 -10.60
N THR A 280 -17.45 -1.71 -10.13
CA THR A 280 -18.68 -0.94 -10.13
C THR A 280 -19.22 -0.82 -8.72
N ALA A 281 -19.18 0.38 -8.18
CA ALA A 281 -19.74 0.69 -6.86
C ALA A 281 -21.26 0.87 -6.93
N ASP A 282 -21.99 0.51 -5.84
CA ASP A 282 -23.45 0.69 -5.78
C ASP A 282 -23.84 2.18 -5.91
N LYS A 283 -24.65 2.47 -6.91
CA LYS A 283 -25.06 3.85 -7.23
C LYS A 283 -25.94 4.45 -6.13
N THR A 284 -26.78 3.65 -5.50
CA THR A 284 -27.71 4.14 -4.46
C THR A 284 -26.92 4.58 -3.25
N TRP A 285 -25.95 3.77 -2.84
CA TRP A 285 -25.04 4.13 -1.76
C TRP A 285 -24.21 5.36 -2.12
N GLY A 286 -23.58 5.36 -3.29
CA GLY A 286 -22.72 6.46 -3.77
C GLY A 286 -23.46 7.80 -3.83
N ASN A 287 -24.74 7.83 -4.26
CA ASN A 287 -25.52 9.07 -4.34
C ASN A 287 -26.04 9.56 -2.97
N ASN A 288 -26.01 8.71 -1.95
CA ASN A 288 -26.37 9.06 -0.57
C ASN A 288 -25.15 9.34 0.31
N ALA A 289 -23.94 9.08 -0.20
CA ALA A 289 -22.68 9.29 0.50
C ALA A 289 -22.44 10.80 0.79
N GLN A 290 -21.71 11.08 1.85
CA GLN A 290 -21.22 12.43 2.14
C GLN A 290 -19.88 12.64 1.41
N PHE A 291 -19.78 13.74 0.64
CA PHE A 291 -18.61 14.11 -0.15
C PHE A 291 -17.73 15.15 0.56
#